data_362b579864f732726f7e30a3dc859d88
#
_entry.id   362b579864f732726f7e30a3dc859d88
#
_cell.length_a   1.000
_cell.length_b   1.000
_cell.length_c   1.000
_cell.angle_alpha   90.00
_cell.angle_beta   90.00
_cell.angle_gamma   90.00
#
_symmetry.space_group_name_H-M   'P 1'
#
loop_
_entity.id
_entity.type
_entity.pdbx_description
1 polymer ?
#
loop_
_entity_poly.entity_id
_entity_poly.type
_entity_poly.pdbx_seq_one_letter_code
_entity_poly.pdbx_strand_id
1 'polypeptide(L)'
;MKIKVVTVGKLKEKYLKDGIAEYSKRISRFANLEMIELADEKTPDRASESENQKILELEGNRILAKIGERDFVVVLAIEGTTFSSEEFSKQLERASINGFSTITFIIGGSLGLSLEVKKRANLSVSFGRLTLPHQLMRLVLVEQIYRAFSIQQGSPYHK
;
A
#
# COMPACT_ATOMS: atom_id res chain seq x y z
N MET A 1 -12.25 -12.04 -0.51
CA MET A 1 -10.91 -11.39 -0.61
C MET A 1 -10.75 -10.36 0.49
N LYS A 2 -9.68 -10.43 1.22
CA LYS A 2 -9.30 -9.43 2.22
C LYS A 2 -8.19 -8.55 1.65
N ILE A 3 -8.32 -7.24 1.82
CA ILE A 3 -7.31 -6.27 1.43
C ILE A 3 -6.84 -5.57 2.70
N LYS A 4 -5.54 -5.60 2.96
CA LYS A 4 -4.92 -4.82 4.02
C LYS A 4 -4.08 -3.72 3.39
N VAL A 5 -4.16 -2.53 3.95
CA VAL A 5 -3.26 -1.42 3.59
C VAL A 5 -2.53 -1.04 4.86
N VAL A 6 -1.25 -1.36 4.91
CA VAL A 6 -0.37 -1.11 6.05
C VAL A 6 0.45 0.13 5.77
N THR A 7 0.33 1.13 6.62
CA THR A 7 0.99 2.42 6.45
C THR A 7 1.75 2.80 7.72
N VAL A 8 2.80 3.59 7.54
CA VAL A 8 3.61 4.12 8.64
C VAL A 8 3.27 5.58 8.86
N GLY A 9 2.91 5.92 10.08
CA GLY A 9 2.51 7.27 10.45
C GLY A 9 1.00 7.42 10.52
N LYS A 10 0.57 8.48 11.19
CA LYS A 10 -0.84 8.77 11.44
C LYS A 10 -1.41 9.71 10.38
N LEU A 11 -2.56 9.36 9.85
CA LEU A 11 -3.30 10.23 8.93
C LEU A 11 -3.92 11.39 9.70
N LYS A 12 -3.62 12.62 9.31
CA LYS A 12 -4.03 13.83 10.04
C LYS A 12 -5.10 14.65 9.32
N GLU A 13 -5.01 14.76 8.01
CA GLU A 13 -5.86 15.66 7.24
C GLU A 13 -7.28 15.11 7.07
N LYS A 14 -8.27 15.92 7.44
CA LYS A 14 -9.67 15.52 7.35
C LYS A 14 -10.09 15.14 5.92
N TYR A 15 -9.66 15.92 4.93
CA TYR A 15 -10.04 15.65 3.54
C TYR A 15 -9.51 14.31 3.03
N LEU A 16 -8.34 13.88 3.52
CA LEU A 16 -7.78 12.56 3.18
C LEU A 16 -8.56 11.44 3.89
N LYS A 17 -8.90 11.65 5.16
CA LYS A 17 -9.73 10.70 5.92
C LYS A 17 -11.08 10.51 5.25
N ASP A 18 -11.72 11.60 4.84
CA ASP A 18 -13.02 11.56 4.18
C ASP A 18 -12.94 10.86 2.82
N GLY A 19 -11.90 11.14 2.04
CA GLY A 19 -11.68 10.49 0.75
C GLY A 19 -11.43 9.00 0.88
N ILE A 20 -10.58 8.59 1.83
CA ILE A 20 -10.31 7.18 2.09
C ILE A 20 -11.57 6.46 2.59
N ALA A 21 -12.35 7.09 3.46
CA ALA A 21 -13.61 6.53 3.94
C ALA A 21 -14.60 6.29 2.79
N GLU A 22 -14.68 7.23 1.85
CA GLU A 22 -15.57 7.09 0.69
C GLU A 22 -15.17 5.91 -0.20
N TYR A 23 -13.89 5.78 -0.54
CA TYR A 23 -13.43 4.66 -1.36
C TYR A 23 -13.47 3.33 -0.60
N SER A 24 -13.21 3.34 0.70
CA SER A 24 -13.35 2.14 1.53
C SER A 24 -14.78 1.61 1.49
N LYS A 25 -15.75 2.52 1.56
CA LYS A 25 -17.16 2.17 1.43
C LYS A 25 -17.47 1.54 0.07
N ARG A 26 -16.94 2.12 -1.01
CA ARG A 26 -17.14 1.58 -2.36
C ARG A 26 -16.49 0.20 -2.51
N ILE A 27 -15.29 0.01 -1.96
CA ILE A 27 -14.56 -1.27 -2.00
C ILE A 27 -15.33 -2.36 -1.24
N SER A 28 -16.07 -2.01 -0.21
CA SER A 28 -16.78 -2.99 0.64
C SER A 28 -17.73 -3.91 -0.13
N ARG A 29 -18.15 -3.51 -1.33
CA ARG A 29 -18.95 -4.38 -2.21
C ARG A 29 -18.16 -5.54 -2.79
N PHE A 30 -16.84 -5.43 -2.86
CA PHE A 30 -15.97 -6.39 -3.54
C PHE A 30 -15.06 -7.13 -2.59
N ALA A 31 -14.63 -6.49 -1.51
CA ALA A 31 -13.62 -7.02 -0.62
C ALA A 31 -13.75 -6.42 0.77
N ASN A 32 -13.13 -7.08 1.73
CA ASN A 32 -13.03 -6.57 3.09
C ASN A 32 -11.72 -5.79 3.21
N LEU A 33 -11.81 -4.47 3.28
CA LEU A 33 -10.65 -3.57 3.39
C LEU A 33 -10.37 -3.23 4.84
N GLU A 34 -9.11 -3.40 5.24
CA GLU A 34 -8.60 -3.02 6.56
C GLU A 34 -7.43 -2.04 6.37
N MET A 35 -7.57 -0.84 6.95
CA MET A 35 -6.50 0.16 6.98
C MET A 35 -5.76 0.02 8.30
N ILE A 36 -4.46 -0.23 8.25
CA ILE A 36 -3.61 -0.45 9.43
C ILE A 36 -2.56 0.65 9.47
N GLU A 37 -2.65 1.52 10.48
CA GLU A 37 -1.66 2.56 10.72
C GLU A 37 -0.68 2.09 11.79
N LEU A 38 0.61 2.18 11.48
CA LEU A 38 1.69 1.84 12.41
C LEU A 38 2.37 3.10 12.89
N ALA A 39 2.88 3.05 14.11
CA ALA A 39 3.68 4.15 14.65
C ALA A 39 4.93 4.37 13.79
N ASP A 40 5.22 5.62 13.47
CA ASP A 40 6.45 6.00 12.82
C ASP A 40 7.52 6.32 13.85
N GLU A 41 8.78 6.23 13.42
CA GLU A 41 9.91 6.70 14.21
C GLU A 41 10.24 8.14 13.79
N LYS A 42 10.56 8.97 14.77
CA LYS A 42 10.97 10.34 14.48
C LYS A 42 12.34 10.34 13.82
N THR A 43 12.42 10.93 12.61
CA THR A 43 13.66 11.06 11.88
C THR A 43 14.29 12.41 12.18
N PRO A 44 15.50 12.47 12.78
CA PRO A 44 16.21 13.72 12.96
C PRO A 44 16.54 14.39 11.62
N ASP A 45 16.52 15.72 11.56
CA ASP A 45 16.78 16.47 10.32
C ASP A 45 18.15 16.16 9.68
N ARG A 46 19.14 15.83 10.52
CA ARG A 46 20.49 15.49 10.10
C ARG A 46 20.90 14.10 10.58
N ALA A 47 20.01 13.16 10.43
CA ALA A 47 20.28 11.78 10.81
C ALA A 47 21.40 11.20 9.98
N SER A 48 22.30 10.44 10.60
CA SER A 48 23.33 9.67 9.91
C SER A 48 22.69 8.51 9.14
N GLU A 49 23.43 7.94 8.21
CA GLU A 49 22.98 6.74 7.49
C GLU A 49 22.68 5.59 8.45
N SER A 50 23.51 5.43 9.49
CA SER A 50 23.31 4.43 10.54
C SER A 50 22.02 4.64 11.31
N GLU A 51 21.69 5.88 11.67
CA GLU A 51 20.43 6.24 12.34
C GLU A 51 19.23 5.96 11.44
N ASN A 52 19.31 6.33 10.17
CA ASN A 52 18.26 6.07 9.18
C ASN A 52 18.01 4.58 9.01
N GLN A 53 19.08 3.78 8.94
CA GLN A 53 18.97 2.34 8.82
C GLN A 53 18.27 1.71 10.03
N LYS A 54 18.58 2.21 11.22
CA LYS A 54 17.95 1.75 12.46
C LYS A 54 16.44 2.07 12.48
N ILE A 55 16.07 3.25 12.01
CA ILE A 55 14.66 3.67 11.90
C ILE A 55 13.94 2.73 10.91
N LEU A 56 14.53 2.48 9.75
CA LEU A 56 13.96 1.59 8.73
C LEU A 56 13.74 0.17 9.29
N GLU A 57 14.68 -0.34 10.08
CA GLU A 57 14.57 -1.66 10.69
C GLU A 57 13.42 -1.71 11.71
N LEU A 58 13.29 -0.69 12.56
CA LEU A 58 12.22 -0.63 13.55
C LEU A 58 10.84 -0.55 12.89
N GLU A 59 10.69 0.34 11.91
CA GLU A 59 9.45 0.47 11.15
C GLU A 59 9.18 -0.79 10.34
N GLY A 60 10.20 -1.37 9.73
CA GLY A 60 10.12 -2.61 8.96
C GLY A 60 9.64 -3.79 9.80
N ASN A 61 10.12 -3.92 11.02
CA ASN A 61 9.69 -4.99 11.92
C ASN A 61 8.20 -4.86 12.27
N ARG A 62 7.72 -3.63 12.47
CA ARG A 62 6.29 -3.37 12.71
C ARG A 62 5.45 -3.76 11.51
N ILE A 63 5.93 -3.43 10.30
CA ILE A 63 5.25 -3.79 9.05
C ILE A 63 5.18 -5.31 8.90
N LEU A 64 6.31 -5.98 9.05
CA LEU A 64 6.39 -7.45 8.90
C LEU A 64 5.48 -8.18 9.88
N ALA A 65 5.30 -7.64 11.09
CA ALA A 65 4.39 -8.21 12.07
C ALA A 65 2.91 -8.18 11.65
N LYS A 66 2.56 -7.34 10.68
CA LYS A 66 1.19 -7.23 10.14
C LYS A 66 0.97 -8.01 8.86
N ILE A 67 2.01 -8.62 8.33
CA ILE A 67 1.93 -9.44 7.12
C ILE A 67 1.73 -10.89 7.52
N GLY A 68 0.67 -11.51 7.01
CA GLY A 68 0.46 -12.94 7.18
C GLY A 68 1.40 -13.74 6.27
N GLU A 69 1.72 -14.96 6.68
CA GLU A 69 2.63 -15.82 5.93
C GLU A 69 2.15 -16.10 4.50
N ARG A 70 0.83 -16.17 4.32
CA ARG A 70 0.20 -16.46 3.03
C ARG A 70 -0.35 -15.23 2.32
N ASP A 71 0.02 -14.04 2.77
CA ASP A 71 -0.42 -12.82 2.11
C ASP A 71 0.33 -12.62 0.79
N PHE A 72 -0.39 -12.14 -0.21
CA PHE A 72 0.23 -11.57 -1.41
C PHE A 72 0.60 -10.13 -1.08
N VAL A 73 1.89 -9.84 -1.00
CA VAL A 73 2.40 -8.55 -0.53
C VAL A 73 2.78 -7.66 -1.70
N VAL A 74 2.21 -6.48 -1.73
CA VAL A 74 2.49 -5.45 -2.72
C VAL A 74 3.10 -4.24 -2.00
N VAL A 75 4.34 -3.92 -2.30
CA VAL A 75 4.98 -2.71 -1.76
C VAL A 75 4.91 -1.58 -2.78
N LEU A 76 4.67 -0.37 -2.30
CA LEU A 76 4.78 0.83 -3.12
C LEU A 76 6.19 1.36 -3.00
N ALA A 77 6.88 1.41 -4.12
CA ALA A 77 8.27 1.86 -4.18
C ALA A 77 8.52 2.56 -5.52
N ILE A 78 9.28 3.65 -5.47
CA ILE A 78 9.53 4.48 -6.66
C ILE A 78 10.29 3.68 -7.75
N GLU A 79 11.14 2.74 -7.33
CA GLU A 79 11.90 1.86 -8.21
C GLU A 79 11.11 0.62 -8.65
N GLY A 80 9.86 0.51 -8.25
CA GLY A 80 9.01 -0.62 -8.63
C GLY A 80 8.57 -0.58 -10.09
N THR A 81 7.80 -1.58 -10.49
CA THR A 81 7.23 -1.66 -11.83
C THR A 81 6.06 -0.69 -11.97
N THR A 82 6.02 0.03 -13.08
CA THR A 82 4.87 0.87 -13.41
C THR A 82 3.83 0.05 -14.17
N PHE A 83 2.57 0.25 -13.82
CA PHE A 83 1.44 -0.44 -14.44
C PHE A 83 0.40 0.56 -14.91
N SER A 84 -0.34 0.23 -15.95
CA SER A 84 -1.61 0.89 -16.20
C SER A 84 -2.63 0.41 -15.17
N SER A 85 -3.75 1.10 -15.05
CA SER A 85 -4.81 0.66 -14.13
C SER A 85 -5.35 -0.71 -14.52
N GLU A 86 -5.43 -1.01 -15.81
CA GLU A 86 -5.86 -2.32 -16.32
C GLU A 86 -4.86 -3.42 -15.97
N GLU A 87 -3.57 -3.15 -16.14
CA GLU A 87 -2.51 -4.09 -15.77
C GLU A 87 -2.47 -4.33 -14.26
N PHE A 88 -2.63 -3.27 -13.47
CA PHE A 88 -2.71 -3.37 -12.02
C PHE A 88 -3.89 -4.24 -11.60
N SER A 89 -5.06 -4.02 -12.21
CA SER A 89 -6.25 -4.85 -11.98
C SER A 89 -5.99 -6.33 -12.26
N LYS A 90 -5.30 -6.63 -13.36
CA LYS A 90 -4.93 -8.00 -13.70
C LYS A 90 -3.98 -8.64 -12.67
N GLN A 91 -3.05 -7.87 -12.12
CA GLN A 91 -2.16 -8.39 -11.08
C GLN A 91 -2.96 -8.83 -9.83
N LEU A 92 -3.93 -8.02 -9.40
CA LEU A 92 -4.77 -8.37 -8.26
C LEU A 92 -5.65 -9.58 -8.55
N GLU A 93 -6.21 -9.65 -9.75
CA GLU A 93 -7.03 -10.78 -10.18
C GLU A 93 -6.21 -12.07 -10.20
N ARG A 94 -5.00 -12.03 -10.75
CA ARG A 94 -4.08 -13.19 -10.79
C ARG A 94 -3.75 -13.68 -9.37
N ALA A 95 -3.51 -12.78 -8.44
CA ALA A 95 -3.26 -13.17 -7.05
C ALA A 95 -4.44 -13.97 -6.48
N SER A 96 -5.66 -13.52 -6.75
CA SER A 96 -6.87 -14.23 -6.33
C SER A 96 -6.98 -15.60 -7.00
N ILE A 97 -6.77 -15.67 -8.31
CA ILE A 97 -6.84 -16.93 -9.09
C ILE A 97 -5.78 -17.92 -8.59
N ASN A 98 -4.60 -17.43 -8.21
CA ASN A 98 -3.52 -18.26 -7.68
C ASN A 98 -3.72 -18.70 -6.23
N GLY A 99 -4.86 -18.39 -5.63
CA GLY A 99 -5.26 -18.91 -4.32
C GLY A 99 -4.96 -17.98 -3.15
N PHE A 100 -4.48 -16.76 -3.40
CA PHE A 100 -4.28 -15.79 -2.31
C PHE A 100 -5.63 -15.23 -1.87
N SER A 101 -5.92 -15.34 -0.58
CA SER A 101 -7.16 -14.80 0.01
C SER A 101 -6.98 -13.42 0.62
N THR A 102 -5.72 -12.99 0.80
CA THR A 102 -5.37 -11.69 1.36
C THR A 102 -4.29 -11.03 0.50
N ILE A 103 -4.53 -9.79 0.11
CA ILE A 103 -3.53 -8.93 -0.53
C ILE A 103 -3.21 -7.82 0.46
N THR A 104 -1.93 -7.65 0.75
CA THR A 104 -1.44 -6.65 1.70
C THR A 104 -0.58 -5.63 0.98
N PHE A 105 -1.05 -4.39 0.96
CA PHE A 105 -0.33 -3.26 0.38
C PHE A 105 0.47 -2.55 1.48
N ILE A 106 1.70 -2.17 1.16
CA ILE A 106 2.60 -1.50 2.12
C ILE A 106 3.00 -0.13 1.58
N ILE A 107 2.76 0.88 2.39
CA ILE A 107 3.26 2.25 2.15
C ILE A 107 4.20 2.59 3.30
N GLY A 108 5.47 2.83 2.99
CA GLY A 108 6.49 3.17 3.99
C GLY A 108 6.36 4.59 4.52
N GLY A 109 7.21 4.90 5.48
CA GLY A 109 7.34 6.24 6.04
C GLY A 109 8.26 7.13 5.21
N SER A 110 8.76 8.20 5.82
CA SER A 110 9.57 9.22 5.13
C SER A 110 10.87 8.68 4.53
N LEU A 111 11.43 7.62 5.11
CA LEU A 111 12.67 6.99 4.63
C LEU A 111 12.42 5.83 3.67
N GLY A 112 11.16 5.54 3.34
CA GLY A 112 10.80 4.42 2.49
C GLY A 112 10.67 3.10 3.26
N LEU A 113 11.12 2.01 2.66
CA LEU A 113 10.97 0.66 3.18
C LEU A 113 12.33 -0.01 3.44
N SER A 114 12.38 -0.84 4.48
CA SER A 114 13.57 -1.64 4.76
C SER A 114 13.78 -2.71 3.69
N LEU A 115 15.01 -3.21 3.61
CA LEU A 115 15.35 -4.28 2.66
C LEU A 115 14.54 -5.55 2.93
N GLU A 116 14.32 -5.89 4.19
CA GLU A 116 13.55 -7.08 4.59
C GLU A 116 12.10 -7.00 4.11
N VAL A 117 11.48 -5.83 4.25
CA VAL A 117 10.12 -5.61 3.73
C VAL A 117 10.09 -5.77 2.21
N LYS A 118 11.06 -5.16 1.52
CA LYS A 118 11.16 -5.27 0.05
C LYS A 118 11.36 -6.73 -0.40
N LYS A 119 12.17 -7.49 0.32
CA LYS A 119 12.40 -8.93 0.02
C LYS A 119 11.15 -9.77 0.24
N ARG A 120 10.32 -9.40 1.21
CA ARG A 120 9.07 -10.13 1.48
C ARG A 120 8.04 -9.91 0.37
N ALA A 121 8.12 -8.80 -0.36
CA ALA A 121 7.11 -8.43 -1.35
C ALA A 121 7.04 -9.43 -2.51
N ASN A 122 5.81 -9.74 -2.91
CA ASN A 122 5.53 -10.50 -4.13
C ASN A 122 5.53 -9.57 -5.36
N LEU A 123 5.20 -8.30 -5.15
CA LEU A 123 5.12 -7.31 -6.22
C LEU A 123 5.57 -5.96 -5.68
N SER A 124 6.34 -5.23 -6.48
CA SER A 124 6.75 -3.86 -6.19
C SER A 124 6.16 -2.94 -7.25
N VAL A 125 5.33 -1.99 -6.83
CA VAL A 125 4.58 -1.10 -7.72
C VAL A 125 5.07 0.33 -7.56
N SER A 126 5.33 0.99 -8.70
CA SER A 126 5.64 2.42 -8.74
C SER A 126 4.46 3.19 -9.32
N PHE A 127 4.09 4.28 -8.68
CA PHE A 127 3.11 5.24 -9.21
C PHE A 127 3.77 6.35 -10.04
N GLY A 128 5.01 6.14 -10.46
CA GLY A 128 5.74 7.05 -11.30
C GLY A 128 6.90 7.73 -10.56
N ARG A 129 7.57 8.64 -11.27
CA ARG A 129 8.78 9.30 -10.76
C ARG A 129 8.51 10.56 -9.94
N LEU A 130 7.28 11.04 -9.93
CA LEU A 130 6.90 12.16 -9.08
C LEU A 130 6.78 11.68 -7.63
N THR A 131 7.32 12.47 -6.72
CA THR A 131 7.19 12.19 -5.29
C THR A 131 5.85 12.74 -4.80
N LEU A 132 5.04 11.89 -4.20
CA LEU A 132 3.79 12.29 -3.57
C LEU A 132 3.92 12.17 -2.05
N PRO A 133 3.26 13.06 -1.28
CA PRO A 133 3.19 12.87 0.16
C PRO A 133 2.63 11.48 0.48
N HIS A 134 3.26 10.77 1.41
CA HIS A 134 2.84 9.40 1.72
C HIS A 134 1.41 9.32 2.25
N GLN A 135 0.89 10.38 2.87
CA GLN A 135 -0.51 10.42 3.31
C GLN A 135 -1.47 10.52 2.12
N LEU A 136 -1.13 11.33 1.11
CA LEU A 136 -1.91 11.41 -0.14
C LEU A 136 -1.85 10.09 -0.91
N MET A 137 -0.71 9.41 -0.88
CA MET A 137 -0.55 8.09 -1.52
C MET A 137 -1.57 7.08 -1.02
N ARG A 138 -1.97 7.15 0.24
CA ARG A 138 -3.02 6.26 0.79
C ARG A 138 -4.32 6.40 0.03
N LEU A 139 -4.72 7.64 -0.23
CA LEU A 139 -5.95 7.92 -0.98
C LEU A 139 -5.82 7.47 -2.45
N VAL A 140 -4.70 7.78 -3.07
CA VAL A 140 -4.42 7.36 -4.47
C VAL A 140 -4.47 5.84 -4.58
N LEU A 141 -3.83 5.13 -3.66
CA LEU A 141 -3.83 3.67 -3.65
C LEU A 141 -5.25 3.10 -3.48
N VAL A 142 -5.98 3.60 -2.50
CA VAL A 142 -7.34 3.10 -2.22
C VAL A 142 -8.27 3.35 -3.42
N GLU A 143 -8.14 4.49 -4.09
CA GLU A 143 -8.86 4.76 -5.32
C GLU A 143 -8.49 3.73 -6.41
N GLN A 144 -7.21 3.43 -6.60
CA GLN A 144 -6.77 2.46 -7.61
C GLN A 144 -7.21 1.03 -7.27
N ILE A 145 -7.29 0.67 -6.00
CA ILE A 145 -7.85 -0.63 -5.58
C ILE A 145 -9.33 -0.70 -5.97
N TYR A 146 -10.09 0.34 -5.69
CA TYR A 146 -11.49 0.40 -6.11
C TYR A 146 -11.61 0.30 -7.62
N ARG A 147 -10.79 1.04 -8.36
CA ARG A 147 -10.76 1.02 -9.83
C ARG A 147 -10.43 -0.37 -10.36
N ALA A 148 -9.50 -1.07 -9.74
CA ALA A 148 -9.11 -2.42 -10.12
C ALA A 148 -10.30 -3.40 -10.03
N PHE A 149 -11.05 -3.36 -8.93
CA PHE A 149 -12.26 -4.18 -8.80
C PHE A 149 -13.36 -3.76 -9.77
N SER A 150 -13.50 -2.47 -10.02
CA SER A 150 -14.47 -1.96 -11.00
C SER A 150 -14.17 -2.47 -12.40
N ILE A 151 -12.91 -2.50 -12.80
CA ILE A 151 -12.48 -3.05 -14.08
C ILE A 151 -12.81 -4.54 -14.16
N GLN A 152 -12.52 -5.32 -13.12
CA GLN A 152 -12.81 -6.75 -13.08
C GLN A 152 -14.30 -7.05 -13.24
N GLN A 153 -15.16 -6.18 -12.72
CA GLN A 153 -16.61 -6.34 -12.78
C GLN A 153 -17.24 -5.75 -14.05
N GLY A 154 -16.45 -5.15 -14.93
CA GLY A 154 -16.96 -4.49 -16.12
C GLY A 154 -17.77 -3.22 -15.83
N SER A 155 -17.54 -2.60 -14.70
CA SER A 155 -18.22 -1.36 -14.31
C SER A 155 -17.78 -0.18 -15.19
N PRO A 156 -18.67 0.80 -15.46
CA PRO A 156 -18.31 1.98 -16.26
C PRO A 156 -17.44 3.01 -15.54
N TYR A 157 -17.04 2.77 -14.31
CA TYR A 157 -16.20 3.71 -13.54
C TYR A 157 -14.89 4.03 -14.25
N HIS A 158 -14.22 3.01 -14.76
CA HIS A 158 -12.97 3.19 -15.53
C HIS A 158 -13.29 3.42 -17.00
N LYS A 159 -12.74 4.49 -17.56
CA LYS A 159 -12.97 4.88 -18.96
C LYS A 159 -11.69 5.01 -19.75
#